data_06c36606da260e66dbfe2baa25ea8d3b
#
_entry.id   06c36606da260e66dbfe2baa25ea8d3b
#
_cell.length_a   1.000
_cell.length_b   1.000
_cell.length_c   1.000
_cell.angle_alpha   90.00
_cell.angle_beta   90.00
_cell.angle_gamma   90.00
#
_symmetry.space_group_name_H-M   'P 1'
#
loop_
_entity.id
_entity.type
_entity.pdbx_description
1 polymer ?
#
loop_
_entity_poly.entity_id
_entity_poly.type
_entity_poly.pdbx_seq_one_letter_code
_entity_poly.pdbx_strand_id
1 'polypeptide(L)'
;PLYSSAASDVYKRQTHHETRNRKEESPVIVLDYQDRRPIYEQVTDKFQILILNGVLPPGSQMPSVRQLATELSVNPNTIQRAYMELEKLGLIYPVKGRGNFVADSSQVQKINRESYRKEFTALIQKGRNTGFNREELEKMLAEIFEKEDES
;
A
#
# COMPACT_ATOMS: atom_id res chain seq x y z
N PRO A 1 -39.38 19.98 28.89
CA PRO A 1 -38.67 20.46 27.71
C PRO A 1 -37.21 20.84 27.94
N LEU A 2 -36.81 21.16 29.17
CA LEU A 2 -35.39 21.48 29.51
C LEU A 2 -34.45 20.26 29.48
N TYR A 3 -34.99 19.04 29.62
CA TYR A 3 -34.19 17.82 29.56
C TYR A 3 -33.83 17.35 28.16
N SER A 4 -34.58 17.73 27.11
CA SER A 4 -34.31 17.29 25.75
C SER A 4 -33.16 18.06 25.08
N SER A 5 -32.92 19.32 25.48
CA SER A 5 -31.83 20.13 24.93
C SER A 5 -30.48 19.74 25.52
N ALA A 6 -30.41 19.40 26.82
CA ALA A 6 -29.17 18.95 27.45
C ALA A 6 -28.71 17.57 26.95
N ALA A 7 -29.65 16.65 26.73
CA ALA A 7 -29.35 15.34 26.14
C ALA A 7 -28.88 15.45 24.68
N SER A 8 -29.47 16.37 23.91
CA SER A 8 -29.05 16.66 22.54
C SER A 8 -27.65 17.25 22.48
N ASP A 9 -27.31 18.15 23.40
CA ASP A 9 -25.98 18.78 23.46
C ASP A 9 -24.88 17.81 23.94
N VAL A 10 -25.22 16.90 24.86
CA VAL A 10 -24.32 15.82 25.28
C VAL A 10 -24.07 14.85 24.13
N TYR A 11 -25.13 14.50 23.37
CA TYR A 11 -25.01 13.59 22.21
C TYR A 11 -24.19 14.25 21.07
N LYS A 12 -24.41 15.53 20.81
CA LYS A 12 -23.61 16.29 19.83
C LYS A 12 -22.16 16.43 20.25
N ARG A 13 -21.85 16.56 21.53
CA ARG A 13 -20.47 16.58 22.04
C ARG A 13 -19.80 15.22 21.94
N GLN A 14 -20.51 14.13 22.17
CA GLN A 14 -19.97 12.77 22.03
C GLN A 14 -19.68 12.43 20.54
N THR A 15 -20.58 12.79 19.65
CA THR A 15 -20.36 12.54 18.21
C THR A 15 -19.25 13.41 17.62
N HIS A 16 -19.04 14.63 18.13
CA HIS A 16 -17.90 15.46 17.73
C HIS A 16 -16.57 14.99 18.33
N HIS A 17 -16.58 14.29 19.47
CA HIS A 17 -15.37 13.72 20.06
C HIS A 17 -14.93 12.42 19.38
N GLU A 18 -15.87 11.61 18.90
CA GLU A 18 -15.57 10.38 18.16
C GLU A 18 -15.06 10.64 16.74
N THR A 19 -15.52 11.71 16.09
CA THR A 19 -15.01 12.09 14.77
C THR A 19 -13.64 12.78 14.82
N ARG A 20 -13.22 13.33 15.96
CA ARG A 20 -11.88 13.93 16.13
C ARG A 20 -10.79 12.92 16.45
N ASN A 21 -11.12 11.71 16.86
CA ASN A 21 -10.16 10.69 17.27
C ASN A 21 -9.96 9.56 16.26
N ARG A 22 -10.58 9.62 15.09
CA ARG A 22 -9.98 9.01 13.91
C ARG A 22 -8.88 9.95 13.41
N LYS A 23 -7.78 10.05 14.13
CA LYS A 23 -6.49 10.13 13.45
C LYS A 23 -6.52 8.93 12.51
N GLU A 24 -6.63 9.19 11.22
CA GLU A 24 -6.22 8.24 10.22
C GLU A 24 -4.85 7.79 10.72
N GLU A 25 -4.78 6.59 11.28
CA GLU A 25 -3.52 5.99 11.63
C GLU A 25 -2.80 5.84 10.31
N SER A 26 -1.91 6.76 10.04
CA SER A 26 -1.00 6.66 8.90
C SER A 26 -0.37 5.28 8.97
N PRO A 27 -0.38 4.51 7.89
CA PRO A 27 0.18 3.18 7.93
C PRO A 27 1.60 3.26 8.47
N VAL A 28 1.85 2.59 9.59
CA VAL A 28 3.17 2.57 10.23
C VAL A 28 4.10 1.79 9.32
N ILE A 29 5.03 2.50 8.71
CA ILE A 29 6.14 1.89 7.97
C ILE A 29 7.28 1.70 8.95
N VAL A 30 7.78 0.48 9.03
CA VAL A 30 8.98 0.14 9.79
C VAL A 30 10.16 0.03 8.85
N LEU A 31 11.21 0.80 9.10
CA LEU A 31 12.46 0.72 8.33
C LEU A 31 13.38 -0.35 8.93
N ASP A 32 14.07 -1.07 8.05
CA ASP A 32 15.14 -1.98 8.43
C ASP A 32 16.50 -1.30 8.21
N TYR A 33 17.16 -0.92 9.30
CA TYR A 33 18.48 -0.27 9.25
C TYR A 33 19.63 -1.25 8.94
N GLN A 34 19.36 -2.55 8.93
CA GLN A 34 20.33 -3.56 8.50
C GLN A 34 20.28 -3.81 6.98
N ASP A 35 19.19 -3.40 6.33
CA ASP A 35 19.08 -3.42 4.88
C ASP A 35 20.06 -2.42 4.26
N ARG A 36 20.89 -2.89 3.34
CA ARG A 36 21.92 -2.06 2.68
C ARG A 36 21.34 -1.16 1.59
N ARG A 37 20.08 -1.35 1.24
CA ARG A 37 19.42 -0.53 0.22
C ARG A 37 19.18 0.89 0.76
N PRO A 38 19.20 1.91 -0.11
CA PRO A 38 18.84 3.27 0.27
C PRO A 38 17.46 3.34 0.95
N ILE A 39 17.31 4.22 1.93
CA ILE A 39 16.05 4.38 2.69
C ILE A 39 14.87 4.68 1.77
N TYR A 40 15.05 5.49 0.72
CA TYR A 40 13.96 5.81 -0.20
C TYR A 40 13.42 4.57 -0.93
N GLU A 41 14.26 3.59 -1.25
CA GLU A 41 13.82 2.33 -1.86
C GLU A 41 12.98 1.49 -0.90
N GLN A 42 13.38 1.42 0.38
CA GLN A 42 12.60 0.72 1.39
C GLN A 42 11.22 1.37 1.58
N VAL A 43 11.16 2.71 1.62
CA VAL A 43 9.88 3.45 1.73
C VAL A 43 9.01 3.19 0.51
N THR A 44 9.58 3.26 -0.68
CA THR A 44 8.88 2.96 -1.94
C THR A 44 8.29 1.56 -1.93
N ASP A 45 9.08 0.54 -1.62
CA ASP A 45 8.65 -0.86 -1.60
C ASP A 45 7.52 -1.10 -0.59
N LYS A 46 7.61 -0.53 0.60
CA LYS A 46 6.60 -0.70 1.64
C LYS A 46 5.26 -0.06 1.25
N PHE A 47 5.27 1.14 0.71
CA PHE A 47 4.04 1.77 0.20
C PHE A 47 3.48 1.03 -1.02
N GLN A 48 4.33 0.55 -1.91
CA GLN A 48 3.89 -0.27 -3.03
C GLN A 48 3.12 -1.51 -2.55
N ILE A 49 3.63 -2.22 -1.55
CA ILE A 49 2.96 -3.37 -0.95
C ILE A 49 1.61 -2.97 -0.33
N LEU A 50 1.55 -1.89 0.45
CA LEU A 50 0.33 -1.41 1.07
C LEU A 50 -0.75 -1.02 0.05
N ILE A 51 -0.36 -0.40 -1.05
CA ILE A 51 -1.26 0.01 -2.12
C ILE A 51 -1.74 -1.21 -2.92
N LEU A 52 -0.84 -2.09 -3.32
CA LEU A 52 -1.18 -3.28 -4.11
C LEU A 52 -2.05 -4.27 -3.33
N ASN A 53 -1.89 -4.35 -2.01
CA ASN A 53 -2.70 -5.21 -1.14
C ASN A 53 -4.00 -4.54 -0.65
N GLY A 54 -4.27 -3.31 -1.06
CA GLY A 54 -5.49 -2.58 -0.70
C GLY A 54 -5.54 -2.07 0.75
N VAL A 55 -4.43 -2.14 1.49
CA VAL A 55 -4.33 -1.54 2.85
C VAL A 55 -4.47 -0.02 2.77
N LEU A 56 -3.87 0.58 1.74
CA LEU A 56 -4.12 1.95 1.31
C LEU A 56 -5.08 1.91 0.11
N PRO A 57 -6.37 2.15 0.32
CA PRO A 57 -7.36 2.02 -0.75
C PRO A 57 -7.21 3.13 -1.81
N PRO A 58 -7.64 2.86 -3.04
CA PRO A 58 -7.68 3.88 -4.10
C PRO A 58 -8.41 5.16 -3.66
N GLY A 59 -7.84 6.30 -4.01
CA GLY A 59 -8.39 7.62 -3.64
C GLY A 59 -8.06 8.09 -2.22
N SER A 60 -7.43 7.25 -1.39
CA SER A 60 -6.99 7.67 -0.06
C SER A 60 -5.80 8.62 -0.13
N GLN A 61 -5.72 9.53 0.83
CA GLN A 61 -4.61 10.47 0.93
C GLN A 61 -3.37 9.81 1.51
N MET A 62 -2.23 10.04 0.89
CA MET A 62 -0.93 9.65 1.43
C MET A 62 -0.53 10.55 2.60
N PRO A 63 0.25 10.06 3.57
CA PRO A 63 0.88 10.92 4.57
C PRO A 63 1.67 12.05 3.89
N SER A 64 1.68 13.24 4.48
CA SER A 64 2.50 14.32 3.94
C SER A 64 3.99 13.96 4.06
N VAL A 65 4.81 14.48 3.13
CA VAL A 65 6.26 14.25 3.15
C VAL A 65 6.87 14.66 4.49
N ARG A 66 6.46 15.81 5.05
CA ARG A 66 6.95 16.28 6.34
C ARG A 66 6.55 15.38 7.49
N GLN A 67 5.28 14.98 7.53
CA GLN A 67 4.77 14.12 8.58
C GLN A 67 5.52 12.79 8.59
N LEU A 68 5.61 12.13 7.44
CA LEU A 68 6.28 10.85 7.33
C LEU A 68 7.77 10.94 7.64
N ALA A 69 8.45 11.99 7.18
CA ALA A 69 9.85 12.22 7.49
C ALA A 69 10.09 12.41 9.01
N THR A 70 9.20 13.09 9.70
CA THR A 70 9.23 13.25 11.15
C THR A 70 8.99 11.92 11.86
N GLU A 71 7.97 11.17 11.46
CA GLU A 71 7.63 9.87 12.05
C GLU A 71 8.75 8.83 11.90
N LEU A 72 9.40 8.82 10.74
CA LEU A 72 10.51 7.90 10.45
C LEU A 72 11.88 8.43 10.88
N SER A 73 11.98 9.67 11.35
CA SER A 73 13.24 10.35 11.65
C SER A 73 14.24 10.34 10.49
N VAL A 74 13.75 10.62 9.29
CA VAL A 74 14.55 10.68 8.04
C VAL A 74 14.43 12.05 7.39
N ASN A 75 15.35 12.33 6.47
CA ASN A 75 15.34 13.57 5.71
C ASN A 75 14.08 13.65 4.82
N PRO A 76 13.34 14.78 4.80
CA PRO A 76 12.19 14.98 3.92
C PRO A 76 12.50 14.74 2.42
N ASN A 77 13.71 15.04 1.97
CA ASN A 77 14.13 14.78 0.58
C ASN A 77 14.14 13.28 0.26
N THR A 78 14.44 12.43 1.23
CA THR A 78 14.38 10.97 1.09
C THR A 78 12.94 10.50 0.87
N ILE A 79 12.00 11.03 1.63
CA ILE A 79 10.57 10.74 1.45
C ILE A 79 10.06 11.29 0.12
N GLN A 80 10.45 12.52 -0.24
CA GLN A 80 10.10 13.11 -1.51
C GLN A 80 10.56 12.23 -2.70
N ARG A 81 11.76 11.69 -2.63
CA ARG A 81 12.29 10.77 -3.64
C ARG A 81 11.46 9.50 -3.73
N ALA A 82 11.09 8.90 -2.60
CA ALA A 82 10.23 7.72 -2.56
C ALA A 82 8.86 7.99 -3.21
N TYR A 83 8.25 9.13 -2.92
CA TYR A 83 6.97 9.52 -3.52
C TYR A 83 7.08 9.78 -5.02
N MET A 84 8.18 10.35 -5.49
CA MET A 84 8.45 10.49 -6.93
C MET A 84 8.54 9.13 -7.63
N GLU A 85 9.17 8.14 -7.01
CA GLU A 85 9.21 6.77 -7.55
C GLU A 85 7.82 6.12 -7.59
N LEU A 86 7.02 6.26 -6.53
CA LEU A 86 5.62 5.78 -6.51
C LEU A 86 4.77 6.46 -7.59
N GLU A 87 4.96 7.75 -7.83
CA GLU A 87 4.28 8.50 -8.89
C GLU A 87 4.70 8.00 -10.29
N LYS A 88 5.99 7.75 -10.51
CA LYS A 88 6.50 7.17 -11.78
C LYS A 88 5.90 5.78 -12.05
N LEU A 89 5.68 4.99 -10.99
CA LEU A 89 5.02 3.69 -11.08
C LEU A 89 3.51 3.82 -11.34
N GLY A 90 2.93 5.01 -11.23
CA GLY A 90 1.50 5.25 -11.38
C GLY A 90 0.65 4.81 -10.19
N LEU A 91 1.28 4.61 -9.02
CA LEU A 91 0.59 4.16 -7.80
C LEU A 91 -0.01 5.30 -7.00
N ILE A 92 0.55 6.50 -7.11
CA ILE A 92 0.05 7.73 -6.49
C ILE A 92 0.05 8.88 -7.49
N TYR A 93 -0.72 9.90 -7.20
CA TYR A 93 -0.76 11.14 -8.00
C TYR A 93 -0.84 12.37 -7.10
N PRO A 94 -0.18 13.47 -7.47
CA PRO A 94 -0.25 14.72 -6.73
C PRO A 94 -1.52 15.50 -7.07
N VAL A 95 -2.09 16.13 -6.05
CA VAL A 95 -3.15 17.13 -6.21
C VAL A 95 -2.66 18.43 -5.61
N LYS A 96 -2.53 19.46 -6.43
CA LYS A 96 -2.02 20.76 -6.03
C LYS A 96 -2.76 21.32 -4.81
N GLY A 97 -2.01 21.66 -3.77
CA GLY A 97 -2.54 22.20 -2.51
C GLY A 97 -3.22 21.18 -1.60
N ARG A 98 -3.27 19.90 -1.97
CA ARG A 98 -3.94 18.84 -1.19
C ARG A 98 -3.05 17.64 -0.84
N GLY A 99 -1.92 17.47 -1.51
CA GLY A 99 -0.96 16.39 -1.29
C GLY A 99 -1.05 15.27 -2.34
N ASN A 100 -0.63 14.08 -1.96
CA ASN A 100 -0.60 12.90 -2.82
C ASN A 100 -1.74 11.94 -2.46
N PHE A 101 -2.29 11.28 -3.47
CA PHE A 101 -3.40 10.34 -3.33
C PHE A 101 -3.09 9.03 -4.02
N VAL A 102 -3.63 7.94 -3.50
CA VAL A 102 -3.51 6.62 -4.12
C VAL A 102 -4.30 6.57 -5.42
N ALA A 103 -3.69 6.04 -6.49
CA ALA A 103 -4.30 5.89 -7.80
C ALA A 103 -5.57 5.03 -7.76
N ASP A 104 -6.39 5.13 -8.81
CA ASP A 104 -7.61 4.34 -8.92
C ASP A 104 -7.36 2.83 -9.01
N SER A 105 -8.40 2.05 -8.76
CA SER A 105 -8.31 0.59 -8.71
C SER A 105 -7.89 -0.03 -10.05
N SER A 106 -8.27 0.56 -11.17
CA SER A 106 -7.92 0.04 -12.50
C SER A 106 -6.43 0.14 -12.77
N GLN A 107 -5.83 1.26 -12.44
CA GLN A 107 -4.39 1.50 -12.56
C GLN A 107 -3.60 0.58 -11.62
N VAL A 108 -4.03 0.48 -10.37
CA VAL A 108 -3.41 -0.40 -9.36
C VAL A 108 -3.48 -1.87 -9.80
N GLN A 109 -4.63 -2.33 -10.30
CA GLN A 109 -4.78 -3.69 -10.82
C GLN A 109 -3.87 -3.98 -12.01
N LYS A 110 -3.74 -3.02 -12.93
CA LYS A 110 -2.84 -3.16 -14.08
C LYS A 110 -1.39 -3.35 -13.63
N ILE A 111 -0.92 -2.51 -12.71
CA ILE A 111 0.44 -2.60 -12.17
C ILE A 111 0.64 -3.91 -11.42
N ASN A 112 -0.33 -4.33 -10.62
CA ASN A 112 -0.27 -5.59 -9.89
C ASN A 112 -0.16 -6.79 -10.86
N ARG A 113 -0.93 -6.82 -11.93
CA ARG A 113 -0.85 -7.88 -12.95
C ARG A 113 0.51 -7.91 -13.66
N GLU A 114 1.07 -6.75 -13.97
CA GLU A 114 2.39 -6.65 -14.59
C GLU A 114 3.51 -7.11 -13.63
N SER A 115 3.45 -6.71 -12.36
CA SER A 115 4.37 -7.16 -11.32
C SER A 115 4.31 -8.68 -11.14
N TYR A 116 3.11 -9.23 -10.99
CA TYR A 116 2.89 -10.66 -10.89
C TYR A 116 3.46 -11.43 -12.10
N ARG A 117 3.24 -10.92 -13.32
CA ARG A 117 3.79 -11.54 -14.53
C ARG A 117 5.31 -11.64 -14.49
N LYS A 118 5.99 -10.57 -14.04
CA LYS A 118 7.45 -10.56 -13.91
C LYS A 118 7.94 -11.58 -12.89
N GLU A 119 7.31 -11.62 -11.72
CA GLU A 119 7.65 -12.57 -10.66
C GLU A 119 7.40 -14.02 -11.10
N PHE A 120 6.27 -14.28 -11.73
CA PHE A 120 5.94 -15.59 -12.27
C PHE A 120 6.94 -16.03 -13.34
N THR A 121 7.29 -15.15 -14.27
CA THR A 121 8.31 -15.44 -15.29
C THR A 121 9.65 -15.80 -14.66
N ALA A 122 10.09 -15.02 -13.65
CA ALA A 122 11.34 -15.30 -12.94
C ALA A 122 11.28 -16.64 -12.19
N LEU A 123 10.14 -16.99 -11.59
CA LEU A 123 9.95 -18.26 -10.88
C LEU A 123 9.99 -19.45 -11.86
N ILE A 124 9.34 -19.36 -13.00
CA ILE A 124 9.39 -20.39 -14.06
C ILE A 124 10.82 -20.57 -14.58
N GLN A 125 11.54 -19.46 -14.79
CA GLN A 125 12.95 -19.53 -15.22
C GLN A 125 13.81 -20.23 -14.16
N LYS A 126 13.63 -19.91 -12.89
CA LYS A 126 14.29 -20.60 -11.77
C LYS A 126 13.95 -22.10 -11.75
N GLY A 127 12.69 -22.46 -11.94
CA GLY A 127 12.27 -23.85 -12.02
C GLY A 127 12.97 -24.62 -13.15
N ARG A 128 13.04 -24.03 -14.33
CA ARG A 128 13.77 -24.61 -15.48
C ARG A 128 15.26 -24.80 -15.16
N ASN A 129 15.89 -23.85 -14.54
CA ASN A 129 17.29 -23.94 -14.15
C ASN A 129 17.54 -25.00 -13.05
N THR A 130 16.51 -25.34 -12.28
CA THR A 130 16.55 -26.39 -11.24
C THR A 130 16.28 -27.78 -11.82
N GLY A 131 15.85 -27.88 -13.10
CA GLY A 131 15.63 -29.13 -13.81
C GLY A 131 14.17 -29.50 -14.07
N PHE A 132 13.22 -28.68 -13.67
CA PHE A 132 11.82 -28.92 -14.02
C PHE A 132 11.60 -28.75 -15.52
N ASN A 133 10.94 -29.75 -16.14
CA ASN A 133 10.49 -29.63 -17.51
C ASN A 133 9.10 -28.95 -17.60
N ARG A 134 8.64 -28.68 -18.81
CA ARG A 134 7.36 -28.00 -19.05
C ARG A 134 6.17 -28.77 -18.47
N GLU A 135 6.12 -30.09 -18.69
CA GLU A 135 4.99 -30.93 -18.26
C GLU A 135 4.89 -30.95 -16.72
N GLU A 136 6.00 -31.00 -16.03
CA GLU A 136 6.04 -30.93 -14.56
C GLU A 136 5.53 -29.60 -14.03
N LEU A 137 5.91 -28.48 -14.65
CA LEU A 137 5.44 -27.15 -14.26
C LEU A 137 3.94 -26.96 -14.55
N GLU A 138 3.47 -27.44 -15.71
CA GLU A 138 2.04 -27.41 -16.06
C GLU A 138 1.20 -28.28 -15.10
N LYS A 139 1.71 -29.44 -14.69
CA LYS A 139 1.07 -30.30 -13.69
C LYS A 139 0.97 -29.62 -12.32
N MET A 140 2.06 -29.01 -11.86
CA MET A 140 2.07 -28.25 -10.60
C MET A 140 1.03 -27.12 -10.61
N LEU A 141 0.91 -26.44 -11.74
CA LEU A 141 -0.09 -25.38 -11.91
C LEU A 141 -1.52 -25.93 -11.82
N ALA A 142 -1.80 -27.02 -12.53
CA ALA A 142 -3.12 -27.68 -12.52
C ALA A 142 -3.51 -28.12 -11.09
N GLU A 143 -2.61 -28.75 -10.35
CA GLU A 143 -2.84 -29.20 -8.98
C GLU A 143 -3.20 -28.05 -8.01
N ILE A 144 -2.68 -26.84 -8.24
CA ILE A 144 -3.03 -25.66 -7.42
C ILE A 144 -4.47 -25.25 -7.69
N PHE A 145 -4.92 -25.20 -8.94
CA PHE A 145 -6.29 -24.82 -9.28
C PHE A 145 -7.33 -25.88 -8.84
N GLU A 146 -7.02 -27.15 -8.96
CA GLU A 146 -7.92 -28.24 -8.54
C GLU A 146 -8.21 -28.21 -7.03
N LYS A 147 -7.23 -27.84 -6.20
CA LYS A 147 -7.41 -27.73 -4.74
C LYS A 147 -8.32 -26.58 -4.30
N GLU A 148 -8.44 -25.52 -5.09
CA GLU A 148 -9.32 -24.38 -4.79
C GLU A 148 -10.78 -24.70 -5.14
N ASP A 149 -11.04 -25.53 -6.13
CA ASP A 149 -12.40 -25.92 -6.54
C ASP A 149 -13.07 -26.91 -5.56
N GLU A 150 -12.29 -27.57 -4.68
CA GLU A 150 -12.79 -28.51 -3.65
C GLU A 150 -13.06 -27.84 -2.27
N SER A 151 -12.78 -26.55 -2.10
CA SER A 151 -12.96 -25.80 -0.84
C SER A 151 -14.15 -24.87 -0.88
#